data_387dc0e249f43be8f7da9bf0a9a879dc
#
_entry.id   387dc0e249f43be8f7da9bf0a9a879dc
#
_cell.length_a   1.000
_cell.length_b   1.000
_cell.length_c   1.000
_cell.angle_alpha   90.00
_cell.angle_beta   90.00
_cell.angle_gamma   90.00
#
_symmetry.space_group_name_H-M   'P 1'
#
loop_
_entity.id
_entity.type
_entity.pdbx_description
1 polymer ?
#
loop_
_entity_poly.entity_id
_entity_poly.type
_entity_poly.pdbx_seq_one_letter_code
_entity_poly.pdbx_strand_id
1 'polypeptide(L)'
;MKKWLLMMTVVTMLGSMTTAVSAASLPPTLVSVVMEGEKMWFPDAQAFIDENQRTLVPVRFVAEALGAKVGWEAESRSVPIQKDDQSILLAIGSNIATVNGDEVAFDTQAVMQGGRTFVPLRFVSEILGVAVEWDGKTNTVFLSTTEQLKGELDPWGRLIRTTDLPSNAADYPYILADVPNAMYELAYPYSDPEDRKVSSMLYSTIPEYNKGNVDIWLGRLKTFGALWLNVDYRTIDDAWAQALFATKMQNSNAELKYIRQYVDWVKTNKIQIQGYLDPEPSMIFYDGFGGDYIRVKFRIKFVAFNKQERLLYDEWFPKDSKFEKNVWYEGYSDIKMKTSVGGDWGNSLKVSPTASLFFNHTISKVE
;
A
#
# COMPACT_ATOMS: atom_id res chain seq x y z
N MET A 1 36.20 -52.05 -58.33
CA MET A 1 34.82 -51.94 -57.85
C MET A 1 34.87 -51.48 -56.39
N LYS A 2 34.76 -50.19 -56.13
CA LYS A 2 34.81 -49.61 -54.77
C LYS A 2 33.36 -49.23 -54.40
N LYS A 3 32.83 -49.91 -53.36
CA LYS A 3 31.54 -49.58 -52.70
C LYS A 3 31.76 -48.40 -51.78
N TRP A 4 31.01 -47.30 -52.01
CA TRP A 4 30.91 -46.16 -51.11
C TRP A 4 29.74 -46.39 -50.15
N LEU A 5 30.04 -46.39 -48.86
CA LEU A 5 29.05 -46.43 -47.78
C LEU A 5 28.72 -44.98 -47.41
N LEU A 6 27.48 -44.54 -47.65
CA LEU A 6 26.96 -43.26 -47.18
C LEU A 6 26.52 -43.44 -45.72
N MET A 7 27.18 -42.77 -44.79
CA MET A 7 26.80 -42.72 -43.40
C MET A 7 25.93 -41.46 -43.18
N MET A 8 24.63 -41.68 -42.97
CA MET A 8 23.66 -40.62 -42.72
C MET A 8 23.66 -40.30 -41.21
N THR A 9 24.26 -39.19 -40.82
CA THR A 9 24.23 -38.66 -39.45
C THR A 9 22.89 -37.94 -39.22
N VAL A 10 22.03 -38.54 -38.44
CA VAL A 10 20.80 -37.88 -37.92
C VAL A 10 21.21 -36.99 -36.74
N VAL A 11 21.23 -35.69 -36.94
CA VAL A 11 21.40 -34.70 -35.87
C VAL A 11 20.04 -34.47 -35.23
N THR A 12 19.81 -35.09 -34.06
CA THR A 12 18.66 -34.77 -33.21
C THR A 12 18.88 -33.45 -32.53
N MET A 13 18.24 -32.37 -33.02
CA MET A 13 18.11 -31.12 -32.27
C MET A 13 17.18 -31.34 -31.08
N LEU A 14 17.75 -31.54 -29.91
CA LEU A 14 17.01 -31.31 -28.65
C LEU A 14 16.78 -29.80 -28.48
N GLY A 15 15.60 -29.36 -28.86
CA GLY A 15 15.10 -28.02 -28.53
C GLY A 15 14.93 -27.90 -27.00
N SER A 16 15.85 -27.22 -26.32
CA SER A 16 15.68 -26.79 -24.94
C SER A 16 14.52 -25.81 -24.91
N MET A 17 13.32 -26.26 -24.54
CA MET A 17 12.25 -25.36 -24.13
C MET A 17 12.68 -24.70 -22.81
N THR A 18 13.29 -23.55 -22.89
CA THR A 18 13.42 -22.67 -21.73
C THR A 18 12.01 -22.17 -21.40
N THR A 19 11.38 -22.81 -20.40
CA THR A 19 10.22 -22.22 -19.75
C THR A 19 10.70 -20.92 -19.13
N ALA A 20 10.31 -19.79 -19.72
CA ALA A 20 10.46 -18.51 -19.07
C ALA A 20 9.65 -18.56 -17.78
N VAL A 21 10.33 -18.74 -16.65
CA VAL A 21 9.74 -18.53 -15.33
C VAL A 21 9.44 -17.05 -15.28
N SER A 22 8.17 -16.68 -15.38
CA SER A 22 7.72 -15.31 -15.13
C SER A 22 8.06 -15.00 -13.68
N ALA A 23 9.09 -14.20 -13.46
CA ALA A 23 9.39 -13.70 -12.13
C ALA A 23 8.15 -12.99 -11.60
N ALA A 24 7.74 -13.29 -10.37
CA ALA A 24 6.68 -12.56 -9.72
C ALA A 24 7.05 -11.07 -9.73
N SER A 25 6.25 -10.26 -10.42
CA SER A 25 6.46 -8.82 -10.37
C SER A 25 6.20 -8.36 -8.93
N LEU A 26 7.19 -7.69 -8.34
CA LEU A 26 6.99 -7.03 -7.05
C LEU A 26 5.82 -6.05 -7.18
N PRO A 27 5.02 -5.87 -6.11
CA PRO A 27 3.94 -4.91 -6.14
C PRO A 27 4.48 -3.50 -6.44
N PRO A 28 3.73 -2.68 -7.17
CA PRO A 28 4.17 -1.32 -7.49
C PRO A 28 4.34 -0.49 -6.22
N THR A 29 5.19 0.52 -6.29
CA THR A 29 5.34 1.50 -5.21
C THR A 29 4.05 2.28 -5.04
N LEU A 30 3.42 2.16 -3.88
CA LEU A 30 2.18 2.87 -3.56
C LEU A 30 2.49 4.33 -3.22
N VAL A 31 1.56 5.21 -3.62
CA VAL A 31 1.64 6.65 -3.43
C VAL A 31 0.51 7.11 -2.52
N SER A 32 0.83 7.91 -1.51
CA SER A 32 -0.17 8.64 -0.72
C SER A 32 -0.57 9.92 -1.47
N VAL A 33 -1.84 10.26 -1.45
CA VAL A 33 -2.34 11.51 -2.01
C VAL A 33 -2.97 12.32 -0.88
N VAL A 34 -2.49 13.53 -0.66
CA VAL A 34 -3.03 14.49 0.30
C VAL A 34 -3.65 15.63 -0.50
N MET A 35 -4.92 15.88 -0.30
CA MET A 35 -5.64 16.97 -0.95
C MET A 35 -6.15 17.93 0.12
N GLU A 36 -5.80 19.21 -0.01
CA GLU A 36 -6.20 20.25 0.94
C GLU A 36 -5.87 19.90 2.41
N GLY A 37 -4.70 19.26 2.64
CA GLY A 37 -4.27 18.83 3.96
C GLY A 37 -4.95 17.57 4.50
N GLU A 38 -5.80 16.92 3.72
CA GLU A 38 -6.44 15.67 4.08
C GLU A 38 -5.98 14.53 3.17
N LYS A 39 -5.65 13.38 3.75
CA LYS A 39 -5.22 12.22 3.01
C LYS A 39 -6.39 11.55 2.31
N MET A 40 -6.29 11.39 1.00
CA MET A 40 -7.29 10.68 0.22
C MET A 40 -7.24 9.18 0.49
N TRP A 41 -8.35 8.63 0.91
CA TRP A 41 -8.51 7.20 1.10
C TRP A 41 -9.17 6.56 -0.13
N PHE A 42 -8.42 5.76 -0.87
CA PHE A 42 -8.94 5.04 -2.04
C PHE A 42 -9.51 3.69 -1.61
N PRO A 43 -10.81 3.42 -1.82
CA PRO A 43 -11.48 2.27 -1.21
C PRO A 43 -11.06 0.90 -1.78
N ASP A 44 -10.64 0.81 -3.04
CA ASP A 44 -10.39 -0.48 -3.71
C ASP A 44 -9.25 -0.45 -4.73
N ALA A 45 -8.59 0.67 -4.90
CA ALA A 45 -7.48 0.83 -5.84
C ALA A 45 -6.56 1.94 -5.33
N GLN A 46 -5.27 1.68 -5.19
CA GLN A 46 -4.31 2.64 -4.66
C GLN A 46 -3.56 3.35 -5.77
N ALA A 47 -3.23 4.61 -5.58
CA ALA A 47 -2.29 5.32 -6.44
C ALA A 47 -0.92 4.63 -6.40
N PHE A 48 -0.23 4.59 -7.52
CA PHE A 48 1.07 3.92 -7.64
C PHE A 48 1.98 4.60 -8.65
N ILE A 49 3.27 4.28 -8.59
CA ILE A 49 4.26 4.69 -9.58
C ILE A 49 4.34 3.62 -10.66
N ASP A 50 4.16 4.00 -11.93
CA ASP A 50 4.30 3.13 -13.09
C ASP A 50 5.77 2.89 -13.48
N GLU A 51 5.99 2.07 -14.52
CA GLU A 51 7.32 1.79 -15.07
C GLU A 51 8.02 3.01 -15.67
N ASN A 52 7.25 4.05 -16.05
CA ASN A 52 7.74 5.33 -16.55
C ASN A 52 8.02 6.36 -15.44
N GLN A 53 7.98 5.93 -14.17
CA GLN A 53 8.16 6.78 -12.99
C GLN A 53 7.09 7.90 -12.91
N ARG A 54 5.85 7.61 -13.31
CA ARG A 54 4.71 8.50 -13.22
C ARG A 54 3.72 8.01 -12.17
N THR A 55 3.16 8.94 -11.41
CA THR A 55 2.10 8.64 -10.46
C THR A 55 0.78 8.47 -11.21
N LEU A 56 0.24 7.28 -11.15
CA LEU A 56 -1.08 6.93 -11.64
C LEU A 56 -2.08 6.88 -10.49
N VAL A 57 -3.24 7.50 -10.68
CA VAL A 57 -4.31 7.54 -9.67
C VAL A 57 -5.61 7.00 -10.24
N PRO A 58 -6.46 6.39 -9.41
CA PRO A 58 -7.82 6.04 -9.83
C PRO A 58 -8.60 7.32 -10.14
N VAL A 59 -8.81 7.60 -11.42
CA VAL A 59 -9.26 8.92 -11.91
C VAL A 59 -10.54 9.40 -11.26
N ARG A 60 -11.50 8.50 -11.05
CA ARG A 60 -12.80 8.88 -10.50
C ARG A 60 -12.68 9.53 -9.14
N PHE A 61 -11.92 8.92 -8.22
CA PHE A 61 -11.80 9.44 -6.85
C PHE A 61 -11.14 10.81 -6.80
N VAL A 62 -10.08 11.03 -7.60
CA VAL A 62 -9.40 12.32 -7.62
C VAL A 62 -10.24 13.39 -8.30
N ALA A 63 -10.81 13.08 -9.47
CA ALA A 63 -11.60 14.06 -10.21
C ALA A 63 -12.91 14.44 -9.49
N GLU A 64 -13.62 13.45 -8.89
CA GLU A 64 -14.83 13.73 -8.11
C GLU A 64 -14.53 14.55 -6.85
N ALA A 65 -13.41 14.28 -6.16
CA ALA A 65 -12.97 15.09 -5.01
C ALA A 65 -12.63 16.54 -5.41
N LEU A 66 -12.22 16.74 -6.68
CA LEU A 66 -12.01 18.07 -7.27
C LEU A 66 -13.31 18.69 -7.83
N GLY A 67 -14.47 18.09 -7.60
CA GLY A 67 -15.76 18.60 -8.02
C GLY A 67 -16.16 18.26 -9.46
N ALA A 68 -15.39 17.41 -10.17
CA ALA A 68 -15.70 16.97 -11.52
C ALA A 68 -16.67 15.79 -11.53
N LYS A 69 -17.40 15.63 -12.64
CA LYS A 69 -18.19 14.43 -12.94
C LYS A 69 -17.42 13.48 -13.82
N VAL A 70 -17.39 12.19 -13.48
CA VAL A 70 -16.62 11.17 -14.21
C VAL A 70 -17.56 10.11 -14.77
N GLY A 71 -17.57 9.95 -16.10
CA GLY A 71 -18.31 8.92 -16.82
C GLY A 71 -17.45 7.71 -17.20
N TRP A 72 -18.09 6.76 -17.88
CA TRP A 72 -17.45 5.64 -18.57
C TRP A 72 -18.21 5.32 -19.84
N GLU A 73 -17.53 5.31 -20.97
CA GLU A 73 -18.05 4.92 -22.28
C GLU A 73 -17.44 3.59 -22.70
N ALA A 74 -18.25 2.53 -22.64
CA ALA A 74 -17.75 1.16 -22.84
C ALA A 74 -17.34 0.89 -24.29
N GLU A 75 -18.05 1.44 -25.28
CA GLU A 75 -17.79 1.23 -26.70
C GLU A 75 -16.46 1.83 -27.15
N SER A 76 -16.20 3.08 -26.76
CA SER A 76 -14.94 3.79 -27.06
C SER A 76 -13.83 3.50 -26.06
N ARG A 77 -14.13 2.78 -24.96
CA ARG A 77 -13.24 2.57 -23.80
C ARG A 77 -12.64 3.89 -23.33
N SER A 78 -13.48 4.90 -23.16
CA SER A 78 -13.07 6.24 -22.76
C SER A 78 -13.72 6.69 -21.47
N VAL A 79 -13.08 7.68 -20.83
CA VAL A 79 -13.50 8.30 -19.57
C VAL A 79 -13.76 9.77 -19.84
N PRO A 80 -15.01 10.21 -20.01
CA PRO A 80 -15.35 11.62 -20.00
C PRO A 80 -15.30 12.17 -18.57
N ILE A 81 -14.65 13.33 -18.43
CA ILE A 81 -14.55 14.09 -17.18
C ILE A 81 -15.05 15.49 -17.48
N GLN A 82 -16.00 15.98 -16.66
CA GLN A 82 -16.58 17.30 -16.81
C GLN A 82 -16.48 18.07 -15.50
N LYS A 83 -15.91 19.27 -15.52
CA LYS A 83 -15.89 20.21 -14.41
C LYS A 83 -16.16 21.61 -14.94
N ASP A 84 -17.21 22.24 -14.50
CA ASP A 84 -17.64 23.55 -14.99
C ASP A 84 -17.70 23.58 -16.53
N ASP A 85 -16.98 24.49 -17.17
CA ASP A 85 -16.87 24.60 -18.64
C ASP A 85 -15.75 23.72 -19.22
N GLN A 86 -15.05 22.94 -18.40
CA GLN A 86 -13.96 22.06 -18.87
C GLN A 86 -14.45 20.64 -19.14
N SER A 87 -14.12 20.15 -20.33
CA SER A 87 -14.41 18.79 -20.78
C SER A 87 -13.10 18.07 -21.13
N ILE A 88 -12.88 16.89 -20.53
CA ILE A 88 -11.73 16.04 -20.80
C ILE A 88 -12.24 14.68 -21.23
N LEU A 89 -11.71 14.15 -22.34
CA LEU A 89 -11.97 12.78 -22.78
C LEU A 89 -10.65 12.00 -22.82
N LEU A 90 -10.56 10.95 -22.01
CA LEU A 90 -9.38 10.07 -21.90
C LEU A 90 -9.71 8.72 -22.51
N ALA A 91 -8.92 8.25 -23.48
CA ALA A 91 -9.04 6.90 -24.03
C ALA A 91 -8.05 5.94 -23.33
N ILE A 92 -8.52 4.75 -22.96
CA ILE A 92 -7.66 3.72 -22.35
C ILE A 92 -6.61 3.25 -23.35
N GLY A 93 -5.33 3.22 -22.92
CA GLY A 93 -4.19 2.86 -23.75
C GLY A 93 -3.66 4.00 -24.60
N SER A 94 -4.24 5.21 -24.50
CA SER A 94 -3.77 6.41 -25.17
C SER A 94 -2.95 7.29 -24.23
N ASN A 95 -1.97 8.00 -24.77
CA ASN A 95 -1.26 9.11 -24.13
C ASN A 95 -1.72 10.47 -24.68
N ILE A 96 -2.86 10.51 -25.36
CA ILE A 96 -3.51 11.72 -25.86
C ILE A 96 -4.91 11.78 -25.27
N ALA A 97 -5.28 12.94 -24.75
CA ALA A 97 -6.63 13.28 -24.31
C ALA A 97 -7.20 14.39 -25.17
N THR A 98 -8.51 14.45 -25.29
CA THR A 98 -9.21 15.62 -25.82
C THR A 98 -9.61 16.53 -24.68
N VAL A 99 -9.16 17.79 -24.70
CA VAL A 99 -9.48 18.81 -23.68
C VAL A 99 -10.18 19.97 -24.37
N ASN A 100 -11.44 20.19 -24.09
CA ASN A 100 -12.27 21.23 -24.74
C ASN A 100 -12.28 21.18 -26.26
N GLY A 101 -12.07 19.98 -26.83
CA GLY A 101 -12.01 19.75 -28.28
C GLY A 101 -10.61 19.71 -28.88
N ASP A 102 -9.58 20.12 -28.13
CA ASP A 102 -8.19 20.09 -28.55
C ASP A 102 -7.46 18.83 -28.04
N GLU A 103 -6.54 18.29 -28.86
CA GLU A 103 -5.69 17.17 -28.45
C GLU A 103 -4.54 17.64 -27.58
N VAL A 104 -4.40 17.02 -26.40
CA VAL A 104 -3.33 17.27 -25.43
C VAL A 104 -2.61 15.96 -25.12
N ALA A 105 -1.31 15.92 -25.39
CA ALA A 105 -0.48 14.76 -25.09
C ALA A 105 0.03 14.78 -23.65
N PHE A 106 0.16 13.59 -23.04
CA PHE A 106 0.78 13.39 -21.74
C PHE A 106 1.81 12.23 -21.79
N ASP A 107 2.66 12.14 -20.78
CA ASP A 107 3.91 11.37 -20.84
C ASP A 107 3.79 9.89 -20.43
N THR A 108 2.58 9.38 -20.19
CA THR A 108 2.25 7.97 -19.97
C THR A 108 0.83 7.68 -20.46
N GLN A 109 0.33 6.47 -20.29
CA GLN A 109 -0.99 6.09 -20.80
C GLN A 109 -2.03 5.98 -19.70
N ALA A 110 -3.29 6.28 -20.03
CA ALA A 110 -4.42 5.87 -19.19
C ALA A 110 -4.57 4.34 -19.24
N VAL A 111 -4.61 3.69 -18.09
CA VAL A 111 -4.66 2.22 -18.00
C VAL A 111 -5.84 1.73 -17.19
N MET A 112 -6.30 0.51 -17.49
CA MET A 112 -7.32 -0.16 -16.68
C MET A 112 -6.68 -1.28 -15.87
N GLN A 113 -6.83 -1.21 -14.54
CA GLN A 113 -6.34 -2.23 -13.62
C GLN A 113 -7.38 -2.51 -12.54
N GLY A 114 -7.69 -3.79 -12.31
CA GLY A 114 -8.67 -4.20 -11.29
C GLY A 114 -10.08 -3.62 -11.49
N GLY A 115 -10.47 -3.32 -12.73
CA GLY A 115 -11.77 -2.70 -13.05
C GLY A 115 -11.82 -1.18 -12.76
N ARG A 116 -10.69 -0.54 -12.48
CA ARG A 116 -10.56 0.90 -12.28
C ARG A 116 -9.68 1.51 -13.36
N THR A 117 -10.02 2.73 -13.77
CA THR A 117 -9.21 3.51 -14.70
C THR A 117 -8.21 4.35 -13.92
N PHE A 118 -6.94 4.20 -14.28
CA PHE A 118 -5.84 5.00 -13.73
C PHE A 118 -5.33 5.96 -14.79
N VAL A 119 -5.02 7.16 -14.35
CA VAL A 119 -4.52 8.24 -15.21
C VAL A 119 -3.34 8.95 -14.55
N PRO A 120 -2.47 9.61 -15.34
CA PRO A 120 -1.41 10.43 -14.79
C PRO A 120 -1.99 11.55 -13.94
N LEU A 121 -1.64 11.55 -12.66
CA LEU A 121 -2.20 12.50 -11.71
C LEU A 121 -1.95 13.95 -12.13
N ARG A 122 -0.71 14.28 -12.50
CA ARG A 122 -0.32 15.65 -12.87
C ARG A 122 -1.20 16.18 -14.01
N PHE A 123 -1.38 15.38 -15.06
CA PHE A 123 -2.19 15.77 -16.21
C PHE A 123 -3.62 16.18 -15.79
N VAL A 124 -4.29 15.32 -15.02
CA VAL A 124 -5.69 15.60 -14.63
C VAL A 124 -5.77 16.79 -13.68
N SER A 125 -4.87 16.86 -12.72
CA SER A 125 -4.89 17.92 -11.70
C SER A 125 -4.58 19.29 -12.31
N GLU A 126 -3.60 19.39 -13.20
CA GLU A 126 -3.24 20.65 -13.87
C GLU A 126 -4.39 21.17 -14.74
N ILE A 127 -5.05 20.28 -15.52
CA ILE A 127 -6.19 20.68 -16.34
C ILE A 127 -7.37 21.10 -15.46
N LEU A 128 -7.59 20.44 -14.32
CA LEU A 128 -8.65 20.81 -13.35
C LEU A 128 -8.27 22.01 -12.46
N GLY A 129 -7.10 22.64 -12.69
CA GLY A 129 -6.68 23.86 -11.99
C GLY A 129 -6.15 23.63 -10.58
N VAL A 130 -5.48 22.51 -10.33
CA VAL A 130 -4.94 22.14 -9.03
C VAL A 130 -3.43 22.05 -9.08
N ALA A 131 -2.74 22.69 -8.14
CA ALA A 131 -1.30 22.56 -7.99
C ALA A 131 -0.89 21.20 -7.46
N VAL A 132 0.21 20.67 -7.99
CA VAL A 132 0.72 19.32 -7.64
C VAL A 132 2.15 19.45 -7.14
N GLU A 133 2.41 19.00 -5.90
CA GLU A 133 3.73 18.90 -5.31
C GLU A 133 4.06 17.44 -4.99
N TRP A 134 5.32 17.04 -5.16
CA TRP A 134 5.79 15.68 -4.92
C TRP A 134 6.84 15.60 -3.83
N ASP A 135 6.61 14.80 -2.80
CA ASP A 135 7.62 14.39 -1.82
C ASP A 135 8.09 12.96 -2.11
N GLY A 136 9.28 12.85 -2.71
CA GLY A 136 9.88 11.57 -3.06
C GLY A 136 10.40 10.77 -1.86
N LYS A 137 10.51 11.37 -0.67
CA LYS A 137 10.94 10.64 0.54
C LYS A 137 9.82 9.77 1.11
N THR A 138 8.60 10.29 1.07
CA THR A 138 7.42 9.62 1.62
C THR A 138 6.54 8.99 0.53
N ASN A 139 6.89 9.17 -0.75
CA ASN A 139 6.05 8.85 -1.91
C ASN A 139 4.65 9.47 -1.72
N THR A 140 4.61 10.77 -1.46
CA THR A 140 3.37 11.51 -1.22
C THR A 140 3.21 12.61 -2.25
N VAL A 141 2.01 12.71 -2.81
CA VAL A 141 1.58 13.82 -3.65
C VAL A 141 0.68 14.73 -2.83
N PHE A 142 0.95 16.04 -2.90
CA PHE A 142 0.10 17.08 -2.34
C PHE A 142 -0.65 17.76 -3.46
N LEU A 143 -1.96 17.88 -3.29
CA LEU A 143 -2.87 18.57 -4.19
C LEU A 143 -3.44 19.78 -3.45
N SER A 144 -3.30 20.96 -4.04
CA SER A 144 -3.85 22.19 -3.46
C SER A 144 -4.52 23.04 -4.53
N THR A 145 -5.66 23.59 -4.19
CA THR A 145 -6.29 24.67 -4.94
C THR A 145 -5.56 25.98 -4.66
N THR A 146 -5.99 27.06 -5.27
CA THR A 146 -5.38 28.39 -5.05
C THR A 146 -5.72 28.99 -3.68
N GLU A 147 -6.62 28.37 -2.93
CA GLU A 147 -6.98 28.81 -1.59
C GLU A 147 -5.92 28.38 -0.55
N GLN A 148 -5.51 29.31 0.29
CA GLN A 148 -4.57 29.01 1.38
C GLN A 148 -5.27 28.13 2.42
N LEU A 149 -4.65 26.98 2.74
CA LEU A 149 -5.11 26.08 3.80
C LEU A 149 -5.24 26.85 5.13
N LYS A 150 -6.40 26.70 5.77
CA LYS A 150 -6.66 27.30 7.09
C LYS A 150 -6.48 26.22 8.15
N GLY A 151 -5.48 26.38 9.01
CA GLY A 151 -5.19 25.48 10.11
C GLY A 151 -3.71 25.17 10.25
N GLU A 152 -3.36 24.52 11.34
CA GLU A 152 -2.02 24.02 11.59
C GLU A 152 -1.84 22.68 10.87
N LEU A 153 -0.67 22.45 10.28
CA LEU A 153 -0.32 21.20 9.61
C LEU A 153 0.65 20.39 10.47
N ASP A 154 0.51 19.08 10.41
CA ASP A 154 1.49 18.17 10.96
C ASP A 154 2.80 18.16 10.13
N PRO A 155 3.87 17.49 10.58
CA PRO A 155 5.13 17.38 9.82
C PRO A 155 4.99 16.72 8.44
N TRP A 156 3.87 16.07 8.16
CA TRP A 156 3.57 15.42 6.88
C TRP A 156 2.56 16.18 6.02
N GLY A 157 2.26 17.46 6.37
CA GLY A 157 1.41 18.35 5.57
C GLY A 157 -0.09 18.08 5.71
N ARG A 158 -0.53 17.46 6.82
CA ARG A 158 -1.94 17.15 7.08
C ARG A 158 -2.52 18.05 8.15
N LEU A 159 -3.81 18.42 7.99
CA LEU A 159 -4.52 19.31 8.89
C LEU A 159 -4.70 18.70 10.29
N ILE A 160 -4.34 19.50 11.29
CA ILE A 160 -4.58 19.22 12.71
C ILE A 160 -5.94 19.78 13.10
N ARG A 161 -6.78 18.97 13.76
CA ARG A 161 -8.05 19.42 14.34
C ARG A 161 -7.93 19.64 15.84
N THR A 162 -8.65 20.62 16.33
CA THR A 162 -8.71 21.00 17.75
C THR A 162 -10.09 20.77 18.39
N THR A 163 -11.02 20.27 17.62
CA THR A 163 -12.39 19.94 18.07
C THR A 163 -12.69 18.49 17.77
N ASP A 164 -13.74 17.94 18.39
CA ASP A 164 -14.13 16.53 18.26
C ASP A 164 -12.96 15.59 18.53
N LEU A 165 -12.27 15.82 19.65
CA LEU A 165 -11.05 15.07 19.99
C LEU A 165 -11.38 13.70 20.57
N PRO A 166 -10.57 12.66 20.30
CA PRO A 166 -10.71 11.35 20.93
C PRO A 166 -10.47 11.44 22.43
N SER A 167 -11.03 10.49 23.19
CA SER A 167 -10.96 10.46 24.64
C SER A 167 -9.53 10.37 25.19
N ASN A 168 -8.61 9.83 24.39
CA ASN A 168 -7.19 9.66 24.69
C ASN A 168 -6.28 10.62 23.89
N ALA A 169 -6.79 11.79 23.51
CA ALA A 169 -6.03 12.76 22.69
C ALA A 169 -4.65 13.13 23.26
N ALA A 170 -4.49 13.09 24.59
CA ALA A 170 -3.21 13.39 25.26
C ALA A 170 -2.10 12.37 24.94
N ASP A 171 -2.43 11.20 24.45
CA ASP A 171 -1.47 10.16 24.08
C ASP A 171 -0.74 10.51 22.76
N TYR A 172 -1.24 11.48 21.98
CA TYR A 172 -0.77 11.83 20.64
C TYR A 172 -0.20 13.23 20.58
N PRO A 173 0.80 13.49 19.71
CA PRO A 173 1.39 14.81 19.56
C PRO A 173 0.40 15.83 18.96
N TYR A 174 -0.57 15.35 18.17
CA TYR A 174 -1.65 16.09 17.55
C TYR A 174 -2.73 15.12 17.05
N ILE A 175 -3.91 15.67 16.73
CA ILE A 175 -5.04 14.91 16.19
C ILE A 175 -5.36 15.41 14.80
N LEU A 176 -5.38 14.52 13.81
CA LEU A 176 -5.56 14.84 12.40
C LEU A 176 -7.04 14.93 12.01
N ALA A 177 -7.35 15.84 11.09
CA ALA A 177 -8.72 16.07 10.63
C ALA A 177 -9.30 14.86 9.86
N ASP A 178 -8.45 14.17 9.11
CA ASP A 178 -8.81 13.04 8.24
C ASP A 178 -8.74 11.65 8.92
N VAL A 179 -8.47 11.61 10.23
CA VAL A 179 -8.38 10.35 10.99
C VAL A 179 -9.53 10.28 12.02
N PRO A 180 -10.38 9.24 11.96
CA PRO A 180 -11.52 9.10 12.86
C PRO A 180 -11.10 8.75 14.29
N ASN A 181 -11.90 9.16 15.30
CA ASN A 181 -11.64 8.87 16.71
C ASN A 181 -11.47 7.38 16.99
N ALA A 182 -12.23 6.52 16.32
CA ALA A 182 -12.14 5.06 16.49
C ALA A 182 -10.74 4.49 16.22
N MET A 183 -9.94 5.14 15.36
CA MET A 183 -8.55 4.73 15.13
C MET A 183 -7.65 5.13 16.31
N TYR A 184 -7.84 6.34 16.86
CA TYR A 184 -7.12 6.81 18.05
C TYR A 184 -7.47 5.98 19.30
N GLU A 185 -8.75 5.64 19.45
CA GLU A 185 -9.31 4.97 20.62
C GLU A 185 -9.17 3.43 20.59
N LEU A 186 -8.55 2.85 19.55
CA LEU A 186 -8.19 1.44 19.59
C LEU A 186 -7.30 1.21 20.81
N ALA A 187 -7.74 0.35 21.72
CA ALA A 187 -7.02 0.05 22.95
C ALA A 187 -5.60 -0.44 22.65
N TYR A 188 -4.65 -0.08 23.50
CA TYR A 188 -3.30 -0.62 23.37
C TYR A 188 -3.32 -2.15 23.60
N PRO A 189 -2.50 -2.93 22.88
CA PRO A 189 -2.32 -4.35 23.19
C PRO A 189 -1.74 -4.50 24.60
N TYR A 190 -1.66 -5.74 25.07
CA TYR A 190 -1.02 -6.00 26.34
C TYR A 190 0.38 -5.34 26.39
N SER A 191 0.56 -4.45 27.33
CA SER A 191 1.76 -3.64 27.49
C SER A 191 2.00 -3.42 28.99
N ASP A 192 3.23 -3.12 29.36
CA ASP A 192 3.55 -2.70 30.73
C ASP A 192 3.08 -1.25 30.92
N PRO A 193 2.08 -0.99 31.80
CA PRO A 193 1.58 0.37 32.00
C PRO A 193 2.63 1.35 32.55
N GLU A 194 3.63 0.86 33.30
CA GLU A 194 4.67 1.70 33.91
C GLU A 194 5.75 2.06 32.87
N ASP A 195 6.09 1.13 31.97
CA ASP A 195 7.14 1.31 30.97
C ASP A 195 6.60 1.68 29.58
N ARG A 196 5.29 1.58 29.34
CA ARG A 196 4.69 1.98 28.08
C ARG A 196 4.91 3.47 27.82
N LYS A 197 5.35 3.80 26.60
CA LYS A 197 5.48 5.18 26.14
C LYS A 197 4.55 5.42 24.96
N VAL A 198 3.68 6.39 25.13
CA VAL A 198 2.73 6.82 24.10
C VAL A 198 3.39 7.79 23.12
N SER A 199 2.76 8.03 21.99
CA SER A 199 3.28 8.80 20.86
C SER A 199 3.78 10.19 21.28
N SER A 200 2.99 10.94 22.06
CA SER A 200 3.37 12.29 22.52
C SER A 200 4.67 12.28 23.33
N MET A 201 4.88 11.26 24.16
CA MET A 201 6.11 11.09 24.94
C MET A 201 7.29 10.71 24.04
N LEU A 202 7.10 9.76 23.11
CA LEU A 202 8.16 9.29 22.22
C LEU A 202 8.73 10.46 21.38
N TYR A 203 7.87 11.22 20.73
CA TYR A 203 8.28 12.37 19.91
C TYR A 203 8.92 13.51 20.70
N SER A 204 8.55 13.69 21.96
CA SER A 204 9.09 14.78 22.79
C SER A 204 10.38 14.42 23.54
N THR A 205 10.66 13.13 23.78
CA THR A 205 11.74 12.74 24.70
C THR A 205 12.79 11.83 24.08
N ILE A 206 12.51 11.18 22.94
CA ILE A 206 13.43 10.20 22.36
C ILE A 206 13.85 10.65 20.96
N PRO A 207 15.14 11.01 20.76
CA PRO A 207 15.64 11.60 19.51
C PRO A 207 15.42 10.75 18.25
N GLU A 208 15.34 9.41 18.39
CA GLU A 208 15.12 8.49 17.29
C GLU A 208 13.75 8.66 16.63
N TYR A 209 12.75 9.15 17.37
CA TYR A 209 11.40 9.40 16.83
C TYR A 209 11.33 10.77 16.12
N ASN A 210 12.24 11.01 15.20
CA ASN A 210 12.21 12.18 14.33
C ASN A 210 11.61 11.82 12.96
N LYS A 211 11.13 12.83 12.22
CA LYS A 211 10.49 12.65 10.92
C LYS A 211 11.32 11.79 9.97
N GLY A 212 12.64 11.98 9.90
CA GLY A 212 13.50 11.26 8.96
C GLY A 212 13.53 9.76 9.22
N ASN A 213 13.62 9.34 10.48
CA ASN A 213 13.58 7.92 10.85
C ASN A 213 12.17 7.34 10.67
N VAL A 214 11.15 8.09 11.08
CA VAL A 214 9.76 7.66 10.95
C VAL A 214 9.40 7.45 9.48
N ASP A 215 9.79 8.34 8.56
CA ASP A 215 9.58 8.17 7.12
C ASP A 215 10.15 6.83 6.61
N ILE A 216 11.34 6.45 7.08
CA ILE A 216 11.97 5.17 6.73
C ILE A 216 11.17 3.97 7.27
N TRP A 217 10.69 4.06 8.52
CA TRP A 217 9.91 3.00 9.13
C TRP A 217 8.56 2.81 8.43
N LEU A 218 7.87 3.91 8.14
CA LEU A 218 6.61 3.89 7.39
C LEU A 218 6.81 3.32 5.98
N GLY A 219 7.89 3.69 5.29
CA GLY A 219 8.25 3.15 3.98
C GLY A 219 8.44 1.62 4.01
N ARG A 220 9.16 1.11 5.03
CA ARG A 220 9.33 -0.34 5.23
C ARG A 220 8.00 -1.04 5.49
N LEU A 221 7.17 -0.44 6.32
CA LEU A 221 5.86 -1.01 6.67
C LEU A 221 4.90 -1.00 5.46
N LYS A 222 4.90 0.05 4.66
CA LYS A 222 4.15 0.11 3.38
C LYS A 222 4.62 -0.97 2.41
N THR A 223 5.95 -1.16 2.26
CA THR A 223 6.52 -2.21 1.41
C THR A 223 6.14 -3.60 1.91
N PHE A 224 6.23 -3.84 3.22
CA PHE A 224 5.78 -5.08 3.84
C PHE A 224 4.29 -5.33 3.57
N GLY A 225 3.44 -4.35 3.83
CA GLY A 225 1.99 -4.45 3.60
C GLY A 225 1.64 -4.72 2.14
N ALA A 226 2.34 -4.09 1.19
CA ALA A 226 2.14 -4.31 -0.24
C ALA A 226 2.45 -5.75 -0.66
N LEU A 227 3.49 -6.36 -0.10
CA LEU A 227 3.81 -7.78 -0.31
C LEU A 227 2.84 -8.70 0.43
N TRP A 228 2.62 -8.42 1.70
CA TRP A 228 1.90 -9.27 2.64
C TRP A 228 0.42 -9.42 2.29
N LEU A 229 -0.22 -8.29 1.90
CA LEU A 229 -1.65 -8.23 1.60
C LEU A 229 -1.98 -8.41 0.11
N ASN A 230 -0.99 -8.69 -0.75
CA ASN A 230 -1.21 -8.95 -2.18
C ASN A 230 -0.52 -10.26 -2.58
N VAL A 231 -1.30 -11.32 -2.54
CA VAL A 231 -0.84 -12.68 -2.77
C VAL A 231 -1.67 -13.30 -3.90
N ASP A 232 -1.01 -13.91 -4.87
CA ASP A 232 -1.67 -14.65 -5.95
C ASP A 232 -1.01 -16.00 -6.13
N TYR A 233 -1.77 -17.09 -5.93
CA TYR A 233 -1.28 -18.46 -6.05
C TYR A 233 -0.66 -18.80 -7.41
N ARG A 234 -0.98 -18.03 -8.45
CA ARG A 234 -0.49 -18.24 -9.83
C ARG A 234 0.93 -17.70 -10.02
N THR A 235 1.31 -16.68 -9.26
CA THR A 235 2.55 -15.92 -9.46
C THR A 235 3.49 -15.94 -8.26
N ILE A 236 2.99 -16.25 -7.05
CA ILE A 236 3.82 -16.27 -5.83
C ILE A 236 4.93 -17.31 -5.94
N ASP A 237 6.15 -16.93 -5.56
CA ASP A 237 7.34 -17.77 -5.68
C ASP A 237 8.37 -17.49 -4.57
N ASP A 238 9.59 -18.00 -4.74
CA ASP A 238 10.70 -17.77 -3.81
C ASP A 238 11.17 -16.32 -3.81
N ALA A 239 11.05 -15.58 -4.91
CA ALA A 239 11.40 -14.17 -4.96
C ALA A 239 10.48 -13.35 -4.05
N TRP A 240 9.18 -13.65 -4.03
CA TRP A 240 8.24 -13.07 -3.08
C TRP A 240 8.63 -13.39 -1.63
N ALA A 241 9.00 -14.65 -1.35
CA ALA A 241 9.39 -15.08 0.00
C ALA A 241 10.62 -14.31 0.50
N GLN A 242 11.63 -14.14 -0.36
CA GLN A 242 12.83 -13.37 -0.05
C GLN A 242 12.52 -11.88 0.13
N ALA A 243 11.67 -11.30 -0.72
CA ALA A 243 11.27 -9.90 -0.62
C ALA A 243 10.53 -9.64 0.70
N LEU A 244 9.58 -10.48 1.07
CA LEU A 244 8.87 -10.36 2.36
C LEU A 244 9.86 -10.49 3.54
N PHE A 245 10.75 -11.48 3.50
CA PHE A 245 11.77 -11.69 4.53
C PHE A 245 12.70 -10.48 4.67
N ALA A 246 13.08 -9.82 3.58
CA ALA A 246 13.95 -8.65 3.59
C ALA A 246 13.34 -7.43 4.32
N THR A 247 12.01 -7.31 4.36
CA THR A 247 11.33 -6.21 5.07
C THR A 247 11.32 -6.41 6.59
N LYS A 248 11.52 -7.64 7.04
CA LYS A 248 11.43 -8.01 8.47
C LYS A 248 12.80 -7.92 9.16
N MET A 249 12.78 -7.79 10.48
CA MET A 249 13.98 -7.95 11.29
C MET A 249 14.42 -9.42 11.25
N GLN A 250 15.60 -9.66 10.71
CA GLN A 250 16.11 -11.01 10.48
C GLN A 250 16.82 -11.50 11.75
N ASN A 251 16.24 -12.47 12.42
CA ASN A 251 16.87 -13.15 13.56
C ASN A 251 17.54 -14.47 13.17
N SER A 252 16.99 -15.16 12.18
CA SER A 252 17.52 -16.43 11.67
C SER A 252 16.91 -16.77 10.31
N ASN A 253 17.59 -17.69 9.59
CA ASN A 253 17.04 -18.23 8.33
C ASN A 253 15.82 -19.16 8.52
N ALA A 254 15.47 -19.48 9.77
CA ALA A 254 14.30 -20.31 10.06
C ALA A 254 13.01 -19.63 9.60
N GLU A 255 12.91 -18.31 9.73
CA GLU A 255 11.73 -17.57 9.29
C GLU A 255 11.54 -17.65 7.77
N LEU A 256 12.61 -17.51 6.98
CA LEU A 256 12.53 -17.67 5.53
C LEU A 256 12.00 -19.05 5.14
N LYS A 257 12.35 -20.11 5.89
CA LYS A 257 11.78 -21.44 5.70
C LYS A 257 10.26 -21.46 5.92
N TYR A 258 9.76 -20.78 6.96
CA TYR A 258 8.31 -20.71 7.21
C TYR A 258 7.57 -19.89 6.16
N ILE A 259 8.18 -18.81 5.66
CA ILE A 259 7.62 -18.01 4.55
C ILE A 259 7.53 -18.89 3.29
N ARG A 260 8.54 -19.69 2.96
CA ARG A 260 8.51 -20.64 1.84
C ARG A 260 7.42 -21.70 2.00
N GLN A 261 7.22 -22.22 3.20
CA GLN A 261 6.10 -23.13 3.48
C GLN A 261 4.73 -22.47 3.27
N TYR A 262 4.62 -21.17 3.56
CA TYR A 262 3.42 -20.41 3.25
C TYR A 262 3.24 -20.22 1.73
N VAL A 263 4.29 -20.03 0.95
CA VAL A 263 4.22 -20.00 -0.53
C VAL A 263 3.62 -21.31 -1.06
N ASP A 264 4.09 -22.46 -0.56
CA ASP A 264 3.55 -23.77 -0.95
C ASP A 264 2.08 -23.94 -0.54
N TRP A 265 1.72 -23.42 0.65
CA TRP A 265 0.34 -23.42 1.14
C TRP A 265 -0.58 -22.58 0.25
N VAL A 266 -0.14 -21.38 -0.15
CA VAL A 266 -0.87 -20.48 -1.05
C VAL A 266 -1.15 -21.16 -2.39
N LYS A 267 -0.14 -21.78 -3.00
CA LYS A 267 -0.30 -22.51 -4.27
C LYS A 267 -1.27 -23.68 -4.15
N THR A 268 -1.13 -24.49 -3.11
CA THR A 268 -1.96 -25.68 -2.86
C THR A 268 -3.42 -25.30 -2.63
N ASN A 269 -3.68 -24.24 -1.88
CA ASN A 269 -5.03 -23.82 -1.51
C ASN A 269 -5.61 -22.73 -2.41
N LYS A 270 -4.92 -22.37 -3.51
CA LYS A 270 -5.34 -21.36 -4.50
C LYS A 270 -5.73 -20.04 -3.85
N ILE A 271 -4.90 -19.57 -2.91
CA ILE A 271 -5.15 -18.33 -2.19
C ILE A 271 -4.81 -17.14 -3.08
N GLN A 272 -5.75 -16.20 -3.17
CA GLN A 272 -5.55 -14.90 -3.80
C GLN A 272 -6.10 -13.81 -2.88
N ILE A 273 -5.25 -12.84 -2.55
CA ILE A 273 -5.54 -11.74 -1.63
C ILE A 273 -5.22 -10.43 -2.34
N GLN A 274 -6.03 -9.42 -2.08
CA GLN A 274 -5.78 -8.03 -2.44
C GLN A 274 -5.94 -7.17 -1.20
N GLY A 275 -5.03 -6.24 -0.98
CA GLY A 275 -5.14 -5.37 0.17
C GLY A 275 -4.05 -4.30 0.22
N TYR A 276 -4.18 -3.43 1.18
CA TYR A 276 -3.21 -2.39 1.47
C TYR A 276 -3.24 -2.02 2.94
N LEU A 277 -2.15 -1.43 3.37
CA LEU A 277 -1.86 -1.07 4.73
C LEU A 277 -1.31 0.35 4.73
N ASP A 278 -1.93 1.21 5.52
CA ASP A 278 -1.59 2.62 5.61
C ASP A 278 -1.19 2.97 7.05
N PRO A 279 0.12 3.08 7.33
CA PRO A 279 0.61 3.40 8.66
C PRO A 279 0.43 4.88 8.99
N GLU A 280 0.06 5.15 10.25
CA GLU A 280 -0.16 6.50 10.75
C GLU A 280 1.04 6.97 11.58
N PRO A 281 1.80 7.98 11.11
CA PRO A 281 2.99 8.44 11.79
C PRO A 281 2.74 9.00 13.18
N SER A 282 1.58 9.61 13.43
CA SER A 282 1.23 10.16 14.75
C SER A 282 0.91 9.09 15.81
N MET A 283 0.77 7.82 15.41
CA MET A 283 0.30 6.73 16.25
C MET A 283 1.35 5.64 16.46
N ILE A 284 2.50 6.02 16.99
CA ILE A 284 3.58 5.10 17.35
C ILE A 284 3.63 4.98 18.87
N PHE A 285 3.78 3.78 19.40
CA PHE A 285 3.96 3.57 20.85
C PHE A 285 4.94 2.44 21.14
N TYR A 286 5.53 2.47 22.32
CA TYR A 286 6.40 1.42 22.86
C TYR A 286 5.66 0.62 23.93
N ASP A 287 5.75 -0.71 23.89
CA ASP A 287 4.98 -1.62 24.77
C ASP A 287 5.55 -1.83 26.17
N GLY A 288 6.74 -1.34 26.48
CA GLY A 288 7.46 -1.62 27.72
C GLY A 288 8.25 -2.93 27.69
N PHE A 289 8.09 -3.78 26.68
CA PHE A 289 8.74 -5.09 26.54
C PHE A 289 9.69 -5.20 25.35
N GLY A 290 10.12 -4.08 24.78
CA GLY A 290 11.05 -4.03 23.64
C GLY A 290 10.39 -4.14 22.28
N GLY A 291 9.15 -3.71 22.14
CA GLY A 291 8.42 -3.61 20.89
C GLY A 291 7.91 -2.20 20.65
N ASP A 292 8.20 -1.65 19.47
CA ASP A 292 7.56 -0.46 18.95
C ASP A 292 6.39 -0.90 18.08
N TYR A 293 5.30 -0.17 18.15
CA TYR A 293 4.13 -0.45 17.34
C TYR A 293 3.75 0.79 16.54
N ILE A 294 3.36 0.56 15.31
CA ILE A 294 2.80 1.61 14.44
C ILE A 294 1.36 1.22 14.14
N ARG A 295 0.41 2.08 14.49
CA ARG A 295 -0.99 1.89 14.15
C ARG A 295 -1.21 2.11 12.68
N VAL A 296 -2.00 1.22 12.07
CA VAL A 296 -2.28 1.23 10.65
C VAL A 296 -3.78 1.17 10.41
N LYS A 297 -4.23 1.82 9.34
CA LYS A 297 -5.49 1.47 8.69
C LYS A 297 -5.19 0.43 7.62
N PHE A 298 -6.05 -0.58 7.49
CA PHE A 298 -5.88 -1.59 6.46
C PHE A 298 -7.19 -1.91 5.77
N ARG A 299 -7.08 -2.39 4.53
CA ARG A 299 -8.14 -3.08 3.81
C ARG A 299 -7.62 -4.38 3.22
N ILE A 300 -8.46 -5.42 3.25
CA ILE A 300 -8.12 -6.73 2.72
C ILE A 300 -9.34 -7.38 2.09
N LYS A 301 -9.13 -8.07 0.98
CA LYS A 301 -10.13 -8.85 0.27
C LYS A 301 -9.55 -10.22 -0.07
N PHE A 302 -10.24 -11.26 0.35
CA PHE A 302 -9.90 -12.63 -0.02
C PHE A 302 -10.62 -12.98 -1.32
N VAL A 303 -9.90 -12.93 -2.43
CA VAL A 303 -10.47 -13.11 -3.78
C VAL A 303 -10.76 -14.58 -4.06
N ALA A 304 -9.81 -15.47 -3.73
CA ALA A 304 -9.94 -16.89 -3.91
C ALA A 304 -9.23 -17.66 -2.79
N PHE A 305 -9.77 -18.80 -2.43
CA PHE A 305 -9.15 -19.81 -1.54
C PHE A 305 -9.95 -21.12 -1.56
N ASN A 306 -9.30 -22.25 -1.27
CA ASN A 306 -9.96 -23.54 -1.07
C ASN A 306 -10.22 -23.81 0.41
N LYS A 307 -9.35 -23.31 1.31
CA LYS A 307 -9.46 -23.43 2.76
C LYS A 307 -9.30 -22.07 3.39
N GLN A 308 -10.01 -21.80 4.49
CA GLN A 308 -9.93 -20.53 5.21
C GLN A 308 -8.77 -20.44 6.20
N GLU A 309 -8.15 -21.55 6.51
CA GLU A 309 -7.00 -21.59 7.41
C GLU A 309 -5.79 -20.92 6.78
N ARG A 310 -5.07 -20.13 7.54
CA ARG A 310 -3.82 -19.47 7.11
C ARG A 310 -3.95 -18.73 5.76
N LEU A 311 -5.03 -17.97 5.59
CA LEU A 311 -5.18 -17.14 4.38
C LEU A 311 -4.08 -16.07 4.29
N LEU A 312 -3.59 -15.60 5.41
CA LEU A 312 -2.47 -14.66 5.51
C LEU A 312 -1.27 -15.34 6.19
N TYR A 313 -0.05 -14.91 5.85
CA TYR A 313 1.16 -15.25 6.61
C TYR A 313 1.16 -14.50 7.93
N ASP A 314 0.39 -14.99 8.88
CA ASP A 314 0.14 -14.37 10.17
C ASP A 314 -0.16 -15.49 11.20
N GLU A 315 0.62 -15.55 12.26
CA GLU A 315 0.46 -16.60 13.29
C GLU A 315 -0.81 -16.40 14.15
N TRP A 316 -1.33 -15.16 14.20
CA TRP A 316 -2.57 -14.80 14.89
C TRP A 316 -3.77 -14.81 13.97
N PHE A 317 -3.61 -15.29 12.74
CA PHE A 317 -4.74 -15.40 11.80
C PHE A 317 -5.90 -16.19 12.46
N PRO A 318 -7.10 -15.61 12.55
CA PRO A 318 -8.19 -16.20 13.31
C PRO A 318 -8.69 -17.50 12.65
N LYS A 319 -8.60 -18.61 13.39
CA LYS A 319 -8.93 -19.96 12.88
C LYS A 319 -10.43 -20.15 12.60
N ASP A 320 -11.27 -19.44 13.36
CA ASP A 320 -12.74 -19.58 13.29
C ASP A 320 -13.43 -18.48 12.46
N SER A 321 -12.65 -17.63 11.80
CA SER A 321 -13.21 -16.58 10.94
C SER A 321 -13.87 -17.13 9.70
N LYS A 322 -15.00 -16.53 9.35
CA LYS A 322 -15.71 -16.85 8.10
C LYS A 322 -15.60 -15.67 7.14
N PHE A 323 -14.42 -15.51 6.54
CA PHE A 323 -14.23 -14.53 5.49
C PHE A 323 -14.97 -14.94 4.21
N GLU A 324 -15.68 -13.99 3.62
CA GLU A 324 -16.37 -14.18 2.34
C GLU A 324 -15.46 -13.84 1.18
N LYS A 325 -15.56 -14.58 0.07
CA LYS A 325 -14.78 -14.28 -1.15
C LYS A 325 -15.28 -13.01 -1.81
N ASN A 326 -14.34 -12.23 -2.34
CA ASN A 326 -14.59 -10.96 -3.06
C ASN A 326 -15.27 -9.86 -2.22
N VAL A 327 -15.23 -9.99 -0.91
CA VAL A 327 -15.72 -8.98 0.03
C VAL A 327 -14.54 -8.22 0.63
N TRP A 328 -14.64 -6.90 0.66
CA TRP A 328 -13.67 -6.06 1.35
C TRP A 328 -13.94 -6.06 2.86
N TYR A 329 -12.87 -6.17 3.60
CA TYR A 329 -12.82 -5.96 5.04
C TYR A 329 -11.88 -4.79 5.33
N GLU A 330 -12.23 -3.94 6.28
CA GLU A 330 -11.35 -2.86 6.72
C GLU A 330 -11.27 -2.78 8.24
N GLY A 331 -10.22 -2.15 8.72
CA GLY A 331 -10.03 -1.95 10.15
C GLY A 331 -8.73 -1.24 10.49
N TYR A 332 -8.42 -1.28 11.77
CA TYR A 332 -7.20 -0.75 12.35
C TYR A 332 -6.43 -1.88 13.01
N SER A 333 -5.12 -1.77 13.00
CA SER A 333 -4.25 -2.75 13.66
C SER A 333 -2.96 -2.09 14.14
N ASP A 334 -2.35 -2.65 15.17
CA ASP A 334 -1.04 -2.22 15.67
C ASP A 334 0.03 -3.21 15.20
N ILE A 335 0.86 -2.77 14.26
CA ILE A 335 1.91 -3.61 13.67
C ILE A 335 3.21 -3.45 14.44
N LYS A 336 3.70 -4.55 14.99
CA LYS A 336 4.94 -4.59 15.76
C LYS A 336 6.16 -4.36 14.89
N MET A 337 6.98 -3.40 15.31
CA MET A 337 8.31 -3.13 14.78
C MET A 337 9.36 -3.53 15.81
N LYS A 338 10.58 -3.82 15.36
CA LYS A 338 11.67 -4.22 16.25
C LYS A 338 13.04 -3.91 15.65
N THR A 339 14.03 -3.74 16.53
CA THR A 339 15.44 -3.66 16.14
C THR A 339 16.27 -4.62 16.97
N SER A 340 17.42 -5.03 16.44
CA SER A 340 18.46 -5.77 17.18
C SER A 340 19.58 -4.84 17.70
N VAL A 341 19.49 -3.55 17.38
CA VAL A 341 20.48 -2.54 17.77
C VAL A 341 20.06 -1.92 19.09
N GLY A 342 20.98 -1.85 20.05
CA GLY A 342 20.80 -1.10 21.29
C GLY A 342 21.39 0.32 21.18
N GLY A 343 21.02 1.20 22.09
CA GLY A 343 21.48 2.59 22.09
C GLY A 343 20.84 3.43 20.98
N ASP A 344 21.63 4.23 20.30
CA ASP A 344 21.16 5.00 19.13
C ASP A 344 20.88 4.05 17.96
N TRP A 345 19.63 3.63 17.81
CA TRP A 345 19.19 2.70 16.80
C TRP A 345 18.60 3.39 15.55
N GLY A 346 18.29 4.68 15.65
CA GLY A 346 17.90 5.52 14.52
C GLY A 346 16.94 4.85 13.53
N ASN A 347 17.38 4.72 12.28
CA ASN A 347 16.56 4.16 11.21
C ASN A 347 16.54 2.61 11.17
N SER A 348 17.13 1.90 12.13
CA SER A 348 17.29 0.43 12.07
C SER A 348 16.01 -0.36 12.38
N LEU A 349 14.94 0.29 12.83
CA LEU A 349 13.66 -0.34 13.13
C LEU A 349 13.05 -1.01 11.88
N LYS A 350 12.70 -2.29 11.99
CA LYS A 350 12.11 -3.12 10.93
C LYS A 350 10.85 -3.80 11.42
N VAL A 351 10.06 -4.34 10.49
CA VAL A 351 8.89 -5.15 10.85
C VAL A 351 9.32 -6.35 11.69
N SER A 352 8.65 -6.57 12.83
CA SER A 352 8.95 -7.69 13.70
C SER A 352 8.70 -9.04 13.00
N PRO A 353 9.47 -10.09 13.29
CA PRO A 353 9.12 -11.45 12.89
C PRO A 353 7.71 -11.86 13.32
N THR A 354 7.26 -11.39 14.48
CA THR A 354 5.93 -11.67 15.07
C THR A 354 4.90 -10.58 14.76
N ALA A 355 5.13 -9.73 13.74
CA ALA A 355 4.14 -8.76 13.29
C ALA A 355 2.87 -9.47 12.82
N SER A 356 1.73 -8.98 13.26
CA SER A 356 0.43 -9.57 12.99
C SER A 356 -0.62 -8.47 12.72
N LEU A 357 -1.51 -8.72 11.78
CA LEU A 357 -2.68 -7.89 11.55
C LEU A 357 -3.77 -8.15 12.59
N PHE A 358 -3.75 -9.35 13.19
CA PHE A 358 -4.82 -9.87 14.02
C PHE A 358 -4.48 -9.94 15.52
N PHE A 359 -3.31 -9.50 15.93
CA PHE A 359 -2.93 -9.48 17.35
C PHE A 359 -3.72 -8.44 18.14
N ASN A 360 -3.77 -7.20 17.65
CA ASN A 360 -4.57 -6.11 18.21
C ASN A 360 -5.22 -5.34 17.07
N HIS A 361 -6.52 -5.53 16.88
CA HIS A 361 -7.18 -5.03 15.67
C HIS A 361 -8.67 -4.78 15.87
N THR A 362 -9.21 -3.99 14.97
CA THR A 362 -10.62 -4.02 14.57
C THR A 362 -10.72 -4.51 13.15
N ILE A 363 -11.78 -5.21 12.80
CA ILE A 363 -12.06 -5.59 11.43
C ILE A 363 -13.57 -5.66 11.22
N SER A 364 -14.04 -5.05 10.15
CA SER A 364 -15.45 -5.08 9.76
C SER A 364 -15.58 -5.31 8.25
N LYS A 365 -16.71 -5.89 7.87
CA LYS A 365 -17.09 -6.00 6.45
C LYS A 365 -17.44 -4.62 5.93
N VAL A 366 -16.93 -4.28 4.75
CA VAL A 366 -17.30 -3.05 4.05
C VAL A 366 -18.58 -3.32 3.26
N GLU A 367 -19.60 -2.53 3.52
CA GLU A 367 -20.89 -2.60 2.82
C GLU A 367 -20.81 -2.07 1.38
#